data_b2fe09f7c11c6b45572315dbb8d24aff
#
_entry.id   b2fe09f7c11c6b45572315dbb8d24aff
#
_cell.length_a   1.000
_cell.length_b   1.000
_cell.length_c   1.000
_cell.angle_alpha   90.00
_cell.angle_beta   90.00
_cell.angle_gamma   90.00
#
_symmetry.space_group_name_H-M   'P 1'
#
loop_
_entity.id
_entity.type
_entity.pdbx_description
1 polymer ?
#
loop_
_entity_poly.entity_id
_entity_poly.type
_entity_poly.pdbx_seq_one_letter_code
_entity_poly.pdbx_strand_id
1 'polypeptide(L)'
;TMDNYAAVVTGLGMDQTLQVRAASGSWNMGTGKFNNSPVTTDGVSWEYRNFSGSVADGAIKWAKSGAMTTSADQQIISTTVGTAVGTLNNIAGNGGRSGTGAQFTITTTGAQFTITTVTCTTAGTDYIPGDTITILAAALTGGALGTVTTDLKFKVTSVVGFGAYSIASWSGSLDGAGGNWYTGSNVGLDIEQSKTFSYGQGIDLNIDVTNTIKTWYTYSLASNTKGFPNNGFLVKQSSSKEFVDNRNFQSTFRYFSVDTNTIYPPALNLMWNDYNFATGSVKQSVLATQESFVNIYNNSGTYYSESVPRLRISAIPKYPDVVFQTASLYTNNHYLPYTSSFYAIKDTDTNEYVVPFSDPYTKISADNVSSYFDVEMAGLEPERYYTILIKSTVGGTVKVFDEDIMFKVING
;
A
#
# COMPACT_ATOMS: atom_id res chain seq x y z
N THR A 1 8.38 -0.50 5.14
CA THR A 1 7.97 0.72 5.88
C THR A 1 8.31 1.98 5.09
N MET A 2 7.54 3.02 5.31
CA MET A 2 7.82 4.36 4.82
C MET A 2 8.32 5.20 6.01
N ASP A 3 9.49 5.79 5.87
CA ASP A 3 10.13 6.58 6.91
C ASP A 3 10.28 8.04 6.46
N ASN A 4 9.76 8.95 7.25
CA ASN A 4 9.88 10.39 7.06
C ASN A 4 10.38 11.01 8.37
N TYR A 5 11.54 11.64 8.31
CA TYR A 5 12.17 12.25 9.48
C TYR A 5 11.67 13.67 9.69
N ALA A 6 11.24 13.97 10.90
CA ALA A 6 10.69 15.26 11.24
C ALA A 6 11.81 16.29 11.45
N ALA A 7 11.67 17.44 10.79
CA ALA A 7 12.54 18.59 10.99
C ALA A 7 12.07 19.45 12.18
N VAL A 8 10.77 19.71 12.25
CA VAL A 8 10.15 20.51 13.31
C VAL A 8 8.72 20.05 13.56
N VAL A 9 8.36 19.90 14.82
CA VAL A 9 6.98 19.73 15.24
C VAL A 9 6.68 20.76 16.33
N THR A 10 5.61 21.51 16.14
CA THR A 10 5.16 22.53 17.11
C THR A 10 3.69 22.31 17.45
N GLY A 11 3.30 22.66 18.66
CA GLY A 11 1.92 22.60 19.11
C GLY A 11 1.41 21.20 19.43
N LEU A 12 2.29 20.22 19.71
CA LEU A 12 1.91 18.87 20.10
C LEU A 12 1.44 18.83 21.56
N GLY A 13 0.43 19.63 21.91
CA GLY A 13 -0.23 19.59 23.22
C GLY A 13 -1.34 18.57 23.32
N MET A 14 -1.71 17.94 22.20
CA MET A 14 -2.77 16.92 22.08
C MET A 14 -2.36 15.89 21.06
N ASP A 15 -2.94 14.69 21.14
CA ASP A 15 -2.73 13.64 20.17
C ASP A 15 -3.14 14.09 18.76
N GLN A 16 -2.25 13.88 17.81
CA GLN A 16 -2.44 14.19 16.40
C GLN A 16 -2.25 12.92 15.58
N THR A 17 -3.16 12.66 14.66
CA THR A 17 -3.09 11.49 13.79
C THR A 17 -2.83 11.90 12.36
N LEU A 18 -1.72 11.45 11.80
CA LEU A 18 -1.44 11.52 10.37
C LEU A 18 -1.89 10.25 9.68
N GLN A 19 -2.48 10.41 8.52
CA GLN A 19 -2.94 9.33 7.65
C GLN A 19 -2.09 9.32 6.38
N VAL A 20 -1.68 8.12 5.98
CA VAL A 20 -0.95 7.89 4.72
C VAL A 20 -1.88 7.15 3.76
N ARG A 21 -2.06 7.71 2.59
CA ARG A 21 -3.00 7.24 1.57
C ARG A 21 -2.28 7.08 0.23
N ALA A 22 -2.68 6.11 -0.58
CA ALA A 22 -2.18 5.98 -1.95
C ALA A 22 -2.88 6.98 -2.87
N ALA A 23 -2.13 7.88 -3.49
CA ALA A 23 -2.69 8.88 -4.39
C ALA A 23 -3.36 8.23 -5.62
N SER A 24 -4.58 8.68 -5.97
CA SER A 24 -5.36 8.10 -7.07
C SER A 24 -5.05 8.70 -8.44
N GLY A 25 -4.32 9.80 -8.51
CA GLY A 25 -3.93 10.46 -9.75
C GLY A 25 -2.46 10.82 -9.77
N SER A 26 -1.86 10.77 -10.95
CA SER A 26 -0.50 11.28 -11.15
C SER A 26 -0.45 12.78 -10.87
N TRP A 27 0.61 13.25 -10.28
CA TRP A 27 0.79 14.65 -9.92
C TRP A 27 2.20 15.13 -10.33
N ASN A 28 2.37 16.43 -10.45
CA ASN A 28 3.64 17.06 -10.76
C ASN A 28 4.12 17.85 -9.54
N MET A 29 5.35 17.64 -9.14
CA MET A 29 5.96 18.35 -8.01
C MET A 29 6.11 19.86 -8.30
N GLY A 30 6.24 20.24 -9.57
CA GLY A 30 6.56 21.60 -9.98
C GLY A 30 8.06 21.91 -9.86
N THR A 31 8.39 23.16 -10.08
CA THR A 31 9.77 23.66 -10.03
C THR A 31 10.07 24.47 -8.76
N GLY A 32 9.04 24.73 -7.94
CA GLY A 32 9.12 25.54 -6.75
C GLY A 32 9.87 24.85 -5.60
N LYS A 33 10.68 25.64 -4.88
CA LYS A 33 11.32 25.25 -3.62
C LYS A 33 10.83 26.16 -2.50
N PHE A 34 10.86 25.67 -1.28
CA PHE A 34 10.31 26.36 -0.09
C PHE A 34 10.72 27.84 0.05
N ASN A 35 11.91 28.21 -0.39
CA ASN A 35 12.45 29.56 -0.26
C ASN A 35 12.60 30.30 -1.60
N ASN A 36 11.89 29.88 -2.65
CA ASN A 36 11.97 30.58 -3.94
C ASN A 36 11.46 32.01 -3.84
N SER A 37 12.19 32.92 -4.44
CA SER A 37 11.78 34.31 -4.64
C SER A 37 12.09 34.72 -6.09
N PRO A 38 11.08 35.02 -6.92
CA PRO A 38 9.64 34.97 -6.60
C PRO A 38 9.13 33.56 -6.38
N VAL A 39 8.00 33.42 -5.66
CA VAL A 39 7.34 32.14 -5.45
C VAL A 39 6.85 31.59 -6.79
N THR A 40 7.23 30.36 -7.11
CA THR A 40 6.67 29.68 -8.29
C THR A 40 5.28 29.14 -7.97
N THR A 41 4.39 29.17 -8.94
CA THR A 41 2.99 28.76 -8.79
C THR A 41 2.66 27.49 -9.57
N ASP A 42 3.66 26.83 -10.16
CA ASP A 42 3.52 25.59 -10.89
C ASP A 42 3.51 24.36 -9.99
N GLY A 43 3.04 23.23 -10.52
CA GLY A 43 3.05 21.94 -9.85
C GLY A 43 1.76 21.62 -9.09
N VAL A 44 1.91 20.76 -8.08
CA VAL A 44 0.78 20.30 -7.26
C VAL A 44 0.37 21.35 -6.23
N SER A 45 -0.94 21.51 -6.06
CA SER A 45 -1.52 22.40 -5.06
C SER A 45 -2.77 21.77 -4.45
N TRP A 46 -3.47 22.50 -3.58
CA TRP A 46 -4.77 22.08 -3.04
C TRP A 46 -5.81 21.82 -4.15
N GLU A 47 -5.82 22.65 -5.18
CA GLU A 47 -6.82 22.57 -6.26
C GLU A 47 -6.37 21.75 -7.46
N TYR A 48 -5.08 21.76 -7.76
CA TYR A 48 -4.54 21.12 -8.95
C TYR A 48 -3.54 20.01 -8.61
N ARG A 49 -3.60 18.90 -9.32
CA ARG A 49 -2.57 17.86 -9.29
C ARG A 49 -1.42 18.13 -10.26
N ASN A 50 -1.69 18.98 -11.25
CA ASN A 50 -0.70 19.51 -12.18
C ASN A 50 -1.13 20.91 -12.59
N PHE A 51 -0.32 21.91 -12.31
CA PHE A 51 -0.54 23.28 -12.70
C PHE A 51 0.68 23.81 -13.43
N SER A 52 0.47 24.37 -14.62
CA SER A 52 1.53 24.87 -15.50
C SER A 52 1.76 26.39 -15.38
N GLY A 53 1.13 27.03 -14.39
CA GLY A 53 1.14 28.49 -14.21
C GLY A 53 -0.07 29.19 -14.84
N SER A 54 -0.85 28.51 -15.68
CA SER A 54 -2.06 29.03 -16.31
C SER A 54 -3.15 27.97 -16.41
N VAL A 55 -4.39 28.37 -16.20
CA VAL A 55 -5.55 27.46 -16.35
C VAL A 55 -5.75 27.09 -17.83
N ALA A 56 -5.34 27.96 -18.75
CA ALA A 56 -5.48 27.73 -20.19
C ALA A 56 -4.46 26.70 -20.73
N ASP A 57 -3.35 26.47 -20.05
CA ASP A 57 -2.23 25.68 -20.54
C ASP A 57 -2.21 24.23 -19.98
N GLY A 58 -3.37 23.61 -19.83
CA GLY A 58 -3.47 22.21 -19.46
C GLY A 58 -3.40 21.94 -17.95
N ALA A 59 -3.83 22.88 -17.13
CA ALA A 59 -3.99 22.67 -15.68
C ALA A 59 -4.97 21.53 -15.39
N ILE A 60 -4.55 20.57 -14.57
CA ILE A 60 -5.36 19.40 -14.23
C ILE A 60 -5.70 19.45 -12.76
N LYS A 61 -6.99 19.57 -12.46
CA LYS A 61 -7.49 19.53 -11.09
C LYS A 61 -7.43 18.12 -10.50
N TRP A 62 -7.41 18.03 -9.19
CA TRP A 62 -7.75 16.82 -8.48
C TRP A 62 -9.20 16.45 -8.81
N ALA A 63 -9.42 15.23 -9.24
CA ALA A 63 -10.74 14.75 -9.58
C ALA A 63 -10.92 13.33 -9.06
N LYS A 64 -12.06 13.07 -8.44
CA LYS A 64 -12.50 11.73 -8.08
C LYS A 64 -13.05 11.01 -9.31
N SER A 65 -12.27 10.96 -10.39
CA SER A 65 -12.77 10.37 -11.62
C SER A 65 -12.67 8.85 -11.60
N GLY A 66 -13.68 8.18 -12.12
CA GLY A 66 -13.73 6.73 -12.23
C GLY A 66 -14.96 6.27 -12.99
N ALA A 67 -15.09 4.95 -13.10
CA ALA A 67 -16.29 4.31 -13.62
C ALA A 67 -17.38 4.27 -12.54
N MET A 68 -18.65 4.39 -12.91
CA MET A 68 -19.76 4.21 -11.98
C MET A 68 -19.92 2.73 -11.61
N THR A 69 -20.34 2.45 -10.37
CA THR A 69 -20.73 1.09 -9.98
C THR A 69 -22.19 0.82 -10.33
N THR A 70 -22.53 -0.46 -10.42
CA THR A 70 -23.77 -0.89 -11.08
C THR A 70 -25.07 -0.72 -10.29
N SER A 71 -25.04 -0.34 -9.00
CA SER A 71 -26.31 -0.39 -8.24
C SER A 71 -26.55 0.61 -7.12
N ALA A 72 -25.54 1.29 -6.62
CA ALA A 72 -25.70 2.15 -5.44
C ALA A 72 -25.26 3.61 -5.63
N ASP A 73 -24.83 3.98 -6.82
CA ASP A 73 -24.05 5.20 -7.03
C ASP A 73 -24.85 6.38 -7.58
N GLN A 74 -26.19 6.22 -7.63
CA GLN A 74 -27.04 7.24 -8.21
C GLN A 74 -28.11 7.67 -7.22
N GLN A 75 -28.17 8.94 -6.95
CA GLN A 75 -29.27 9.54 -6.24
C GLN A 75 -30.16 10.27 -7.25
N ILE A 76 -31.39 9.81 -7.41
CA ILE A 76 -32.39 10.49 -8.25
C ILE A 76 -32.72 11.83 -7.61
N ILE A 77 -32.45 12.93 -8.33
CA ILE A 77 -32.70 14.30 -7.87
C ILE A 77 -33.88 14.96 -8.59
N SER A 78 -34.35 14.37 -9.69
CA SER A 78 -35.64 14.75 -10.27
C SER A 78 -36.31 13.51 -10.76
N THR A 79 -37.58 13.35 -10.44
CA THR A 79 -38.41 12.29 -10.95
C THR A 79 -39.16 12.78 -12.20
N THR A 80 -39.23 11.92 -13.20
CA THR A 80 -40.13 12.12 -14.35
C THR A 80 -41.17 11.05 -14.36
N VAL A 81 -42.29 11.34 -14.98
CA VAL A 81 -43.42 10.43 -15.09
C VAL A 81 -43.57 9.98 -16.53
N GLY A 82 -43.56 8.68 -16.76
CA GLY A 82 -43.93 8.10 -18.05
C GLY A 82 -45.43 7.82 -18.13
N THR A 83 -45.95 7.48 -19.30
CA THR A 83 -47.34 7.12 -19.50
C THR A 83 -47.58 5.61 -19.54
N ALA A 84 -46.55 4.81 -19.37
CA ALA A 84 -46.63 3.34 -19.37
C ALA A 84 -45.59 2.73 -18.39
N VAL A 85 -45.94 1.54 -17.87
CA VAL A 85 -45.00 0.71 -17.10
C VAL A 85 -44.08 -0.05 -18.06
N GLY A 86 -42.79 0.03 -17.84
CA GLY A 86 -41.86 -0.68 -18.70
C GLY A 86 -40.41 -0.48 -18.32
N THR A 87 -39.52 -1.05 -19.09
CA THR A 87 -38.08 -0.96 -18.91
C THR A 87 -37.45 -0.54 -20.23
N LEU A 88 -36.60 0.50 -20.16
CA LEU A 88 -35.72 0.90 -21.25
C LEU A 88 -34.29 0.47 -20.91
N ASN A 89 -33.62 -0.13 -21.87
CA ASN A 89 -32.25 -0.62 -21.72
C ASN A 89 -31.27 0.21 -22.54
N ASN A 90 -30.02 0.30 -22.06
CA ASN A 90 -28.89 0.92 -22.76
C ASN A 90 -29.13 2.38 -23.15
N ILE A 91 -29.78 3.14 -22.30
CA ILE A 91 -30.00 4.57 -22.51
C ILE A 91 -28.70 5.33 -22.12
N ALA A 92 -28.16 6.11 -23.03
CA ALA A 92 -27.01 6.95 -22.79
C ALA A 92 -27.35 8.12 -21.87
N GLY A 93 -26.56 8.32 -20.82
CA GLY A 93 -26.65 9.48 -19.97
C GLY A 93 -25.74 10.60 -20.50
N ASN A 94 -26.26 11.80 -20.53
CA ASN A 94 -25.53 13.02 -20.88
C ASN A 94 -25.27 13.85 -19.63
N GLY A 95 -24.10 14.40 -19.50
CA GLY A 95 -23.75 15.26 -18.38
C GLY A 95 -22.65 14.66 -17.49
N GLY A 96 -22.31 15.41 -16.46
CA GLY A 96 -21.06 15.25 -15.78
C GLY A 96 -20.05 16.23 -16.36
N ARG A 97 -19.01 16.52 -15.61
CA ARG A 97 -18.00 17.51 -16.04
C ARG A 97 -17.05 16.94 -17.09
N SER A 98 -16.78 15.66 -16.96
CA SER A 98 -15.85 14.95 -17.86
C SER A 98 -16.28 13.51 -18.15
N GLY A 99 -17.26 12.96 -17.43
CA GLY A 99 -17.67 11.58 -17.57
C GLY A 99 -18.36 11.28 -18.88
N THR A 100 -18.04 10.13 -19.48
CA THR A 100 -18.57 9.68 -20.76
C THR A 100 -18.89 8.18 -20.79
N GLY A 101 -19.75 7.79 -21.70
CA GLY A 101 -19.98 6.38 -22.06
C GLY A 101 -20.83 5.55 -21.10
N ALA A 102 -21.38 6.12 -20.04
CA ALA A 102 -22.29 5.38 -19.17
C ALA A 102 -23.63 5.10 -19.85
N GLN A 103 -24.15 3.89 -19.63
CA GLN A 103 -25.49 3.49 -20.10
C GLN A 103 -26.31 2.98 -18.92
N PHE A 104 -27.61 3.17 -19.03
CA PHE A 104 -28.56 2.90 -17.93
C PHE A 104 -29.73 2.07 -18.40
N THR A 105 -30.22 1.23 -17.50
CA THR A 105 -31.56 0.64 -17.57
C THR A 105 -32.47 1.42 -16.64
N ILE A 106 -33.62 1.83 -17.18
CA ILE A 106 -34.60 2.67 -16.49
C ILE A 106 -35.92 1.92 -16.42
N THR A 107 -36.45 1.80 -15.22
CA THR A 107 -37.73 1.08 -14.99
C THR A 107 -38.72 2.01 -14.33
N THR A 108 -39.96 2.01 -14.86
CA THR A 108 -41.12 2.64 -14.23
C THR A 108 -41.94 1.61 -13.48
N THR A 109 -42.45 2.00 -12.31
CA THR A 109 -43.32 1.15 -11.49
C THR A 109 -44.53 1.93 -10.99
N GLY A 110 -45.59 1.20 -10.66
CA GLY A 110 -46.79 1.73 -10.04
C GLY A 110 -47.79 2.39 -11.01
N ALA A 111 -48.95 2.76 -10.48
CA ALA A 111 -50.06 3.33 -11.25
C ALA A 111 -49.84 4.74 -11.77
N GLN A 112 -48.80 5.42 -11.26
CA GLN A 112 -48.40 6.77 -11.69
C GLN A 112 -47.17 6.78 -12.61
N PHE A 113 -46.71 5.62 -13.05
CA PHE A 113 -45.58 5.46 -13.98
C PHE A 113 -44.32 6.21 -13.59
N THR A 114 -44.02 6.32 -12.31
CA THR A 114 -42.89 7.03 -11.79
C THR A 114 -41.63 6.19 -12.05
N ILE A 115 -40.55 6.86 -12.47
CA ILE A 115 -39.25 6.23 -12.57
C ILE A 115 -38.67 6.05 -11.15
N THR A 116 -38.57 4.80 -10.73
CA THR A 116 -38.12 4.44 -9.38
C THR A 116 -36.74 3.81 -9.37
N THR A 117 -36.34 3.24 -10.50
CA THR A 117 -35.04 2.55 -10.59
C THR A 117 -34.30 2.98 -11.84
N VAL A 118 -33.07 3.40 -11.61
CA VAL A 118 -32.05 3.66 -12.63
C VAL A 118 -30.87 2.75 -12.29
N THR A 119 -30.55 1.83 -13.18
CA THR A 119 -29.44 0.91 -13.00
C THR A 119 -28.37 1.19 -14.05
N CYS A 120 -27.13 1.44 -13.63
CA CYS A 120 -26.03 1.56 -14.55
C CYS A 120 -25.67 0.19 -15.13
N THR A 121 -25.76 0.05 -16.46
CA THR A 121 -25.44 -1.19 -17.18
C THR A 121 -24.05 -1.15 -17.80
N THR A 122 -23.60 0.05 -18.19
CA THR A 122 -22.24 0.29 -18.65
C THR A 122 -21.65 1.43 -17.83
N ALA A 123 -20.56 1.17 -17.15
CA ALA A 123 -20.00 2.05 -16.13
C ALA A 123 -19.46 3.39 -16.67
N GLY A 124 -19.05 3.43 -17.93
CA GLY A 124 -18.40 4.60 -18.50
C GLY A 124 -17.03 4.91 -17.85
N THR A 125 -16.54 6.11 -18.09
CA THR A 125 -15.25 6.58 -17.53
C THR A 125 -15.34 8.05 -17.12
N ASP A 126 -14.42 8.49 -16.27
CA ASP A 126 -14.20 9.90 -15.91
C ASP A 126 -15.35 10.60 -15.19
N TYR A 127 -16.26 9.85 -14.58
CA TYR A 127 -17.29 10.41 -13.71
C TYR A 127 -16.74 10.80 -12.34
N ILE A 128 -17.32 11.83 -11.76
CA ILE A 128 -16.94 12.40 -10.46
C ILE A 128 -18.14 12.32 -9.50
N PRO A 129 -17.99 11.87 -8.24
CA PRO A 129 -19.05 11.97 -7.25
C PRO A 129 -19.54 13.41 -7.12
N GLY A 130 -20.86 13.58 -7.23
CA GLY A 130 -21.49 14.89 -7.29
C GLY A 130 -21.85 15.33 -8.71
N ASP A 131 -21.38 14.65 -9.76
CA ASP A 131 -21.83 14.90 -11.13
C ASP A 131 -23.34 14.66 -11.25
N THR A 132 -23.98 15.53 -12.02
CA THR A 132 -25.39 15.37 -12.39
C THR A 132 -25.47 14.80 -13.80
N ILE A 133 -26.02 13.62 -13.94
CA ILE A 133 -26.32 13.00 -15.23
C ILE A 133 -27.75 13.32 -15.60
N THR A 134 -27.95 13.76 -16.82
CA THR A 134 -29.25 14.07 -17.38
C THR A 134 -29.56 13.10 -18.53
N ILE A 135 -30.69 12.45 -18.44
CA ILE A 135 -31.28 11.70 -19.54
C ILE A 135 -32.44 12.52 -20.07
N LEU A 136 -32.34 12.94 -21.30
CA LEU A 136 -33.32 13.83 -21.91
C LEU A 136 -34.67 13.11 -22.06
N ALA A 137 -35.80 13.81 -21.85
CA ALA A 137 -37.12 13.32 -22.04
C ALA A 137 -37.35 12.69 -23.43
N ALA A 138 -36.72 13.26 -24.46
CA ALA A 138 -36.75 12.71 -25.81
C ALA A 138 -36.16 11.30 -25.94
N ALA A 139 -35.09 11.00 -25.16
CA ALA A 139 -34.47 9.67 -25.12
C ALA A 139 -35.31 8.65 -24.33
N LEU A 140 -36.16 9.15 -23.46
CA LEU A 140 -37.08 8.33 -22.64
C LEU A 140 -38.45 8.15 -23.30
N THR A 141 -38.81 9.02 -24.22
CA THR A 141 -40.12 8.99 -24.92
C THR A 141 -40.09 7.94 -26.05
N GLY A 142 -41.13 7.18 -26.13
CA GLY A 142 -41.23 6.05 -27.05
C GLY A 142 -40.81 4.72 -26.40
N GLY A 143 -41.24 3.63 -26.97
CA GLY A 143 -41.02 2.30 -26.42
C GLY A 143 -41.80 2.03 -25.11
N ALA A 144 -41.16 1.37 -24.14
CA ALA A 144 -41.86 0.83 -22.96
C ALA A 144 -42.35 1.89 -21.96
N LEU A 145 -41.82 3.09 -21.96
CA LEU A 145 -42.19 4.15 -21.00
C LEU A 145 -43.28 5.09 -21.52
N GLY A 146 -43.65 5.00 -22.79
CA GLY A 146 -44.61 5.91 -23.42
C GLY A 146 -44.12 7.32 -23.57
N THR A 147 -44.93 8.34 -23.32
CA THR A 147 -44.56 9.74 -23.41
C THR A 147 -43.93 10.22 -22.08
N VAL A 148 -42.75 10.75 -22.14
CA VAL A 148 -42.04 11.35 -21.03
C VAL A 148 -41.85 12.85 -21.30
N THR A 149 -42.23 13.70 -20.40
CA THR A 149 -42.29 15.16 -20.61
C THR A 149 -41.14 15.93 -19.96
N THR A 150 -40.46 15.33 -18.99
CA THR A 150 -39.37 16.00 -18.25
C THR A 150 -38.13 15.13 -18.24
N ASP A 151 -36.96 15.77 -18.23
CA ASP A 151 -35.68 15.10 -18.13
C ASP A 151 -35.53 14.36 -16.80
N LEU A 152 -34.94 13.17 -16.86
CA LEU A 152 -34.51 12.45 -15.67
C LEU A 152 -33.13 12.92 -15.26
N LYS A 153 -32.99 13.35 -14.02
CA LYS A 153 -31.69 13.76 -13.47
C LYS A 153 -31.36 12.94 -12.23
N PHE A 154 -30.14 12.51 -12.15
CA PHE A 154 -29.61 11.85 -10.95
C PHE A 154 -28.17 12.24 -10.69
N LYS A 155 -27.74 12.07 -9.45
CA LYS A 155 -26.41 12.41 -8.98
C LYS A 155 -25.56 11.15 -8.86
N VAL A 156 -24.33 11.22 -9.33
CA VAL A 156 -23.31 10.20 -9.05
C VAL A 156 -22.93 10.33 -7.58
N THR A 157 -23.08 9.27 -6.79
CA THR A 157 -22.76 9.28 -5.36
C THR A 157 -21.36 8.75 -5.08
N SER A 158 -20.92 7.77 -5.85
CA SER A 158 -19.55 7.22 -5.78
C SER A 158 -19.09 6.74 -7.14
N VAL A 159 -17.80 6.56 -7.27
CA VAL A 159 -17.14 6.00 -8.47
C VAL A 159 -16.13 4.96 -8.04
N VAL A 160 -15.92 3.97 -8.89
CA VAL A 160 -14.87 2.97 -8.72
C VAL A 160 -13.62 3.46 -9.42
N GLY A 161 -12.51 3.43 -8.72
CA GLY A 161 -11.20 3.67 -9.30
C GLY A 161 -10.72 2.48 -10.13
N PHE A 162 -9.41 2.30 -10.20
CA PHE A 162 -8.83 1.17 -10.90
C PHE A 162 -9.30 -0.16 -10.29
N GLY A 163 -9.85 -1.04 -11.13
CA GLY A 163 -10.38 -2.32 -10.70
C GLY A 163 -11.52 -2.17 -9.70
N ALA A 164 -11.41 -2.82 -8.55
CA ALA A 164 -12.41 -2.80 -7.47
C ALA A 164 -12.14 -1.72 -6.40
N TYR A 165 -11.10 -0.89 -6.55
CA TYR A 165 -10.74 0.13 -5.55
C TYR A 165 -11.55 1.40 -5.75
N SER A 166 -12.18 1.87 -4.69
CA SER A 166 -12.88 3.14 -4.68
C SER A 166 -11.90 4.31 -4.53
N ILE A 167 -12.35 5.49 -4.97
CA ILE A 167 -11.60 6.75 -4.82
C ILE A 167 -12.32 7.61 -3.79
N ALA A 168 -11.58 8.07 -2.80
CA ALA A 168 -12.03 9.03 -1.81
C ALA A 168 -11.31 10.37 -1.97
N SER A 169 -11.89 11.42 -1.40
CA SER A 169 -11.29 12.74 -1.27
C SER A 169 -11.67 13.36 0.06
N TRP A 170 -11.16 14.56 0.34
CA TRP A 170 -11.63 15.34 1.49
C TRP A 170 -13.14 15.57 1.43
N SER A 171 -13.81 15.33 2.56
CA SER A 171 -15.23 15.65 2.69
C SER A 171 -15.42 17.19 2.61
N GLY A 172 -16.43 17.63 1.85
CA GLY A 172 -16.70 19.04 1.65
C GLY A 172 -15.86 19.74 0.59
N SER A 173 -14.86 19.07 -0.01
CA SER A 173 -14.15 19.62 -1.14
C SER A 173 -15.03 19.56 -2.39
N LEU A 174 -15.20 20.71 -3.03
CA LEU A 174 -15.78 20.78 -4.36
C LEU A 174 -14.72 20.29 -5.36
N ASP A 175 -15.13 19.45 -6.29
CA ASP A 175 -14.29 19.02 -7.41
C ASP A 175 -13.03 18.23 -7.06
N GLY A 176 -13.01 17.58 -5.89
CA GLY A 176 -11.88 16.76 -5.48
C GLY A 176 -10.66 17.55 -5.00
N ALA A 177 -10.77 18.85 -4.77
CA ALA A 177 -9.69 19.66 -4.21
C ALA A 177 -9.12 19.05 -2.93
N GLY A 178 -7.83 19.26 -2.67
CA GLY A 178 -7.10 18.68 -1.55
C GLY A 178 -6.52 17.30 -1.79
N GLY A 179 -6.67 16.76 -2.99
CA GLY A 179 -6.16 15.46 -3.38
C GLY A 179 -7.18 14.32 -3.27
N ASN A 180 -6.88 13.25 -3.96
CA ASN A 180 -7.69 12.05 -4.04
C ASN A 180 -6.83 10.82 -3.80
N TRP A 181 -7.41 9.79 -3.19
CA TRP A 181 -6.71 8.56 -2.85
C TRP A 181 -7.56 7.32 -3.06
N TYR A 182 -6.91 6.19 -3.25
CA TYR A 182 -7.57 4.89 -3.30
C TYR A 182 -7.96 4.42 -1.90
N THR A 183 -9.12 3.77 -1.80
CA THR A 183 -9.56 3.06 -0.59
C THR A 183 -9.69 1.57 -0.87
N GLY A 184 -9.35 0.76 0.13
CA GLY A 184 -9.41 -0.70 0.04
C GLY A 184 -10.68 -1.32 0.61
N SER A 185 -11.64 -0.53 1.08
CA SER A 185 -12.83 -1.02 1.77
C SER A 185 -13.66 -2.01 0.94
N ASN A 186 -13.80 -1.76 -0.36
CA ASN A 186 -14.56 -2.64 -1.27
C ASN A 186 -13.89 -3.98 -1.55
N VAL A 187 -12.59 -4.10 -1.31
CA VAL A 187 -11.82 -5.33 -1.54
C VAL A 187 -11.36 -5.98 -0.24
N GLY A 188 -11.75 -5.43 0.91
CA GLY A 188 -11.36 -5.92 2.22
C GLY A 188 -9.85 -5.81 2.50
N LEU A 189 -9.16 -4.89 1.83
CA LEU A 189 -7.72 -4.69 1.97
C LEU A 189 -7.43 -3.36 2.68
N ASP A 190 -6.71 -3.44 3.78
CA ASP A 190 -6.26 -2.24 4.51
C ASP A 190 -5.05 -1.62 3.80
N ILE A 191 -5.31 -0.56 3.03
CA ILE A 191 -4.32 0.28 2.35
C ILE A 191 -4.28 1.69 2.92
N GLU A 192 -5.07 1.93 3.96
CA GLU A 192 -5.27 3.22 4.58
C GLU A 192 -4.62 3.25 5.96
N GLN A 193 -3.35 3.64 6.01
CA GLN A 193 -2.55 3.59 7.22
C GLN A 193 -2.58 4.90 8.00
N SER A 194 -2.42 4.83 9.31
CA SER A 194 -2.37 6.01 10.17
C SER A 194 -1.38 5.84 11.31
N LYS A 195 -0.81 6.96 11.77
CA LYS A 195 0.04 7.03 12.95
C LYS A 195 -0.39 8.19 13.84
N THR A 196 -0.62 7.88 15.11
CA THR A 196 -0.92 8.89 16.13
C THR A 196 0.36 9.29 16.83
N PHE A 197 0.53 10.58 17.01
CA PHE A 197 1.62 11.21 17.73
C PHE A 197 1.09 11.79 19.03
N SER A 198 1.65 11.36 20.14
CA SER A 198 1.33 11.86 21.47
C SER A 198 2.50 12.65 22.05
N TYR A 199 2.21 13.49 23.04
CA TYR A 199 3.23 14.29 23.72
C TYR A 199 4.34 13.37 24.28
N GLY A 200 5.59 13.73 24.00
CA GLY A 200 6.77 13.00 24.48
C GLY A 200 7.14 11.74 23.68
N GLN A 201 6.41 11.43 22.60
CA GLN A 201 6.78 10.33 21.69
C GLN A 201 7.64 10.83 20.52
N GLY A 202 8.29 9.87 19.84
CA GLY A 202 9.03 10.15 18.60
C GLY A 202 8.13 10.76 17.53
N ILE A 203 8.62 11.79 16.86
CA ILE A 203 7.88 12.60 15.89
C ILE A 203 8.08 12.16 14.44
N ASP A 204 8.96 11.20 14.19
CA ASP A 204 9.20 10.66 12.86
C ASP A 204 8.01 9.81 12.39
N LEU A 205 7.65 9.98 11.13
CA LEU A 205 6.60 9.19 10.51
C LEU A 205 7.21 7.88 10.00
N ASN A 206 7.12 6.84 10.80
CA ASN A 206 7.41 5.46 10.39
C ASN A 206 6.10 4.70 10.32
N ILE A 207 5.76 4.16 9.14
CA ILE A 207 4.46 3.54 8.90
C ILE A 207 4.56 2.35 7.95
N ASP A 208 3.82 1.30 8.22
CA ASP A 208 3.76 0.12 7.34
C ASP A 208 2.84 0.36 6.15
N VAL A 209 3.41 0.33 4.95
CA VAL A 209 2.69 0.51 3.68
C VAL A 209 2.71 -0.75 2.82
N THR A 210 2.94 -1.90 3.42
CA THR A 210 3.12 -3.20 2.74
C THR A 210 1.96 -3.52 1.80
N ASN A 211 0.72 -3.34 2.23
CA ASN A 211 -0.45 -3.63 1.41
C ASN A 211 -0.53 -2.73 0.18
N THR A 212 -0.22 -1.45 0.33
CA THR A 212 -0.17 -0.50 -0.80
C THR A 212 0.90 -0.92 -1.81
N ILE A 213 2.10 -1.24 -1.35
CA ILE A 213 3.20 -1.69 -2.22
C ILE A 213 2.85 -3.00 -2.94
N LYS A 214 2.25 -3.96 -2.25
CA LYS A 214 1.77 -5.20 -2.89
C LYS A 214 0.74 -4.92 -3.98
N THR A 215 -0.15 -3.97 -3.77
CA THR A 215 -1.17 -3.58 -4.74
C THR A 215 -0.55 -2.92 -5.98
N TRP A 216 0.43 -2.03 -5.80
CA TRP A 216 1.20 -1.45 -6.90
C TRP A 216 1.97 -2.50 -7.71
N TYR A 217 2.61 -3.45 -7.00
CA TYR A 217 3.31 -4.57 -7.63
C TYR A 217 2.35 -5.45 -8.44
N THR A 218 1.19 -5.78 -7.88
CA THR A 218 0.16 -6.57 -8.58
C THR A 218 -0.33 -5.85 -9.83
N TYR A 219 -0.54 -4.53 -9.77
CA TYR A 219 -0.91 -3.72 -10.93
C TYR A 219 0.14 -3.79 -12.03
N SER A 220 1.42 -3.70 -11.69
CA SER A 220 2.51 -3.76 -12.68
C SER A 220 2.62 -5.11 -13.38
N LEU A 221 2.30 -6.21 -12.68
CA LEU A 221 2.37 -7.57 -13.22
C LEU A 221 1.13 -7.98 -14.04
N ALA A 222 -0.05 -7.53 -13.63
CA ALA A 222 -1.33 -8.03 -14.15
C ALA A 222 -1.85 -7.24 -15.37
N SER A 223 -0.99 -6.58 -16.11
CA SER A 223 -1.37 -5.78 -17.29
C SER A 223 -2.51 -4.80 -16.99
N ASN A 224 -2.44 -4.15 -15.84
CA ASN A 224 -3.38 -3.13 -15.37
C ASN A 224 -4.81 -3.64 -15.05
N THR A 225 -5.00 -4.94 -14.90
CA THR A 225 -6.33 -5.52 -14.59
C THR A 225 -6.60 -5.69 -13.11
N LYS A 226 -5.55 -5.68 -12.28
CA LYS A 226 -5.65 -5.82 -10.81
C LYS A 226 -4.76 -4.79 -10.12
N GLY A 227 -5.22 -4.30 -8.97
CA GLY A 227 -4.50 -3.25 -8.24
C GLY A 227 -4.76 -1.86 -8.83
N PHE A 228 -3.87 -0.92 -8.53
CA PHE A 228 -3.89 0.45 -9.03
C PHE A 228 -2.46 0.98 -9.24
N PRO A 229 -2.28 2.02 -10.09
CA PRO A 229 -0.96 2.55 -10.40
C PRO A 229 -0.29 3.21 -9.21
N ASN A 230 1.05 3.21 -9.22
CA ASN A 230 1.84 3.94 -8.25
C ASN A 230 1.88 5.44 -8.60
N ASN A 231 1.08 6.22 -7.91
CA ASN A 231 1.08 7.68 -8.00
C ASN A 231 1.68 8.33 -6.73
N GLY A 232 2.37 7.55 -5.90
CA GLY A 232 2.94 8.02 -4.64
C GLY A 232 1.94 8.05 -3.49
N PHE A 233 2.37 8.66 -2.40
CA PHE A 233 1.60 8.78 -1.17
C PHE A 233 1.10 10.19 -0.94
N LEU A 234 -0.07 10.29 -0.34
CA LEU A 234 -0.64 11.51 0.20
C LEU A 234 -0.65 11.39 1.71
N VAL A 235 -0.05 12.37 2.40
CA VAL A 235 -0.03 12.45 3.86
C VAL A 235 -0.98 13.58 4.29
N LYS A 236 -1.91 13.27 5.19
CA LYS A 236 -2.94 14.20 5.65
C LYS A 236 -3.21 14.02 7.14
N GLN A 237 -3.80 15.02 7.77
CA GLN A 237 -4.35 14.86 9.12
C GLN A 237 -5.62 14.00 9.08
N SER A 238 -6.03 13.47 10.22
CA SER A 238 -7.31 12.77 10.34
C SER A 238 -8.46 13.73 10.07
N SER A 239 -9.52 13.24 9.43
CA SER A 239 -10.68 14.06 9.01
C SER A 239 -11.35 14.84 10.14
N SER A 240 -11.29 14.33 11.37
CA SER A 240 -11.84 15.00 12.54
C SER A 240 -11.04 16.24 13.00
N LYS A 241 -9.80 16.40 12.53
CA LYS A 241 -8.91 17.51 12.91
C LYS A 241 -8.59 18.44 11.75
N GLU A 242 -8.83 18.03 10.52
CA GLU A 242 -8.35 18.68 9.31
C GLU A 242 -9.03 20.05 9.03
N PHE A 243 -10.30 20.18 9.39
CA PHE A 243 -11.09 21.39 9.16
C PHE A 243 -11.51 22.10 10.46
N VAL A 244 -10.84 21.78 11.57
CA VAL A 244 -11.13 22.46 12.84
C VAL A 244 -10.45 23.82 12.83
N ASP A 245 -11.23 24.88 12.76
CA ASP A 245 -10.75 26.26 12.87
C ASP A 245 -10.50 26.63 14.34
N ASN A 246 -9.59 25.93 14.98
CA ASN A 246 -9.17 26.20 16.34
C ASN A 246 -7.66 26.06 16.47
N ARG A 247 -6.97 27.18 16.50
CA ARG A 247 -5.51 27.26 16.59
C ARG A 247 -4.91 26.55 17.81
N ASN A 248 -5.68 26.33 18.87
CA ASN A 248 -5.22 25.64 20.07
C ASN A 248 -5.10 24.12 19.87
N PHE A 249 -5.66 23.57 18.79
CA PHE A 249 -5.67 22.14 18.49
C PHE A 249 -4.87 21.76 17.24
N GLN A 250 -4.22 22.72 16.59
CA GLN A 250 -3.44 22.47 15.38
C GLN A 250 -1.97 22.36 15.68
N SER A 251 -1.38 21.23 15.29
CA SER A 251 0.07 21.02 15.29
C SER A 251 0.62 21.26 13.90
N THR A 252 1.84 21.75 13.82
CA THR A 252 2.57 21.87 12.56
C THR A 252 3.62 20.78 12.50
N PHE A 253 3.54 19.90 11.48
CA PHE A 253 4.53 18.90 11.17
C PHE A 253 5.31 19.32 9.93
N ARG A 254 6.63 19.40 10.06
CA ARG A 254 7.55 19.65 8.95
C ARG A 254 8.50 18.48 8.83
N TYR A 255 8.56 17.87 7.67
CA TYR A 255 9.42 16.75 7.36
C TYR A 255 10.51 17.19 6.37
N PHE A 256 11.64 16.52 6.42
CA PHE A 256 12.66 16.70 5.40
C PHE A 256 12.17 16.16 4.07
N SER A 257 12.49 16.85 2.99
CA SER A 257 12.22 16.42 1.61
C SER A 257 13.49 15.91 0.95
N VAL A 258 13.35 15.32 -0.23
CA VAL A 258 14.48 14.87 -1.05
C VAL A 258 15.42 16.06 -1.43
N ASP A 259 14.83 17.26 -1.57
CA ASP A 259 15.58 18.47 -1.93
C ASP A 259 16.31 19.15 -0.76
N THR A 260 16.08 18.69 0.45
CA THR A 260 16.84 19.17 1.60
C THR A 260 18.21 18.47 1.62
N ASN A 261 19.29 19.24 1.63
CA ASN A 261 20.65 18.72 1.76
C ASN A 261 20.88 18.17 3.18
N THR A 262 20.28 17.05 3.49
CA THR A 262 20.32 16.39 4.80
C THR A 262 20.60 14.91 4.64
N ILE A 263 21.12 14.28 5.67
CA ILE A 263 21.31 12.84 5.76
C ILE A 263 19.98 12.08 6.04
N TYR A 264 18.88 12.79 6.21
CA TYR A 264 17.57 12.23 6.54
C TYR A 264 16.53 12.40 5.42
N PRO A 265 16.79 11.93 4.18
CA PRO A 265 15.77 11.97 3.14
C PRO A 265 14.62 11.02 3.49
N PRO A 266 13.42 11.24 2.95
CA PRO A 266 12.35 10.25 3.01
C PRO A 266 12.83 8.92 2.43
N ALA A 267 12.57 7.82 3.12
CA ALA A 267 13.00 6.49 2.71
C ALA A 267 11.82 5.52 2.62
N LEU A 268 11.85 4.65 1.63
CA LEU A 268 10.96 3.50 1.53
C LEU A 268 11.79 2.24 1.75
N ASN A 269 11.68 1.66 2.93
CA ASN A 269 12.39 0.44 3.28
C ASN A 269 11.59 -0.78 2.83
N LEU A 270 12.13 -1.54 1.90
CA LEU A 270 11.56 -2.77 1.42
C LEU A 270 12.28 -3.95 2.08
N MET A 271 11.50 -4.83 2.67
CA MET A 271 11.99 -6.06 3.23
C MET A 271 11.22 -7.21 2.58
N TRP A 272 11.95 -8.20 2.08
CA TRP A 272 11.36 -9.37 1.47
C TRP A 272 12.11 -10.63 1.92
N ASN A 273 11.41 -11.74 1.87
CA ASN A 273 12.04 -13.05 2.02
C ASN A 273 12.27 -13.62 0.63
N ASP A 274 13.49 -14.00 0.33
CA ASP A 274 13.85 -14.73 -0.90
C ASP A 274 13.37 -16.18 -0.86
N TYR A 275 12.58 -16.52 0.14
CA TYR A 275 12.07 -17.84 0.33
C TYR A 275 11.16 -18.23 -0.83
N ASN A 276 11.73 -19.01 -1.74
CA ASN A 276 11.00 -19.64 -2.80
C ASN A 276 10.88 -21.14 -2.47
N PHE A 277 9.76 -21.54 -1.91
CA PHE A 277 9.40 -22.94 -1.97
C PHE A 277 9.18 -23.28 -3.43
N ALA A 278 10.18 -23.89 -4.05
CA ALA A 278 10.05 -24.38 -5.40
C ALA A 278 8.84 -25.30 -5.47
N THR A 279 7.81 -24.84 -6.14
CA THR A 279 6.65 -25.64 -6.54
C THR A 279 7.00 -26.61 -7.68
N GLY A 280 8.31 -26.73 -8.00
CA GLY A 280 8.85 -27.65 -8.99
C GLY A 280 9.02 -29.09 -8.47
N SER A 281 9.50 -29.94 -9.31
CA SER A 281 9.65 -31.41 -9.09
C SER A 281 10.65 -31.83 -7.98
N VAL A 282 11.34 -30.88 -7.36
CA VAL A 282 12.23 -31.14 -6.22
C VAL A 282 11.54 -30.73 -4.94
N LYS A 283 11.06 -31.69 -4.16
CA LYS A 283 10.52 -31.48 -2.83
C LYS A 283 11.66 -31.14 -1.88
N GLN A 284 11.69 -29.93 -1.37
CA GLN A 284 12.61 -29.54 -0.33
C GLN A 284 12.07 -30.04 1.03
N SER A 285 12.89 -30.78 1.74
CA SER A 285 12.54 -31.26 3.08
C SER A 285 12.71 -30.14 4.10
N VAL A 286 11.65 -29.87 4.85
CA VAL A 286 11.68 -28.90 5.96
C VAL A 286 11.99 -29.64 7.25
N LEU A 287 12.81 -29.06 8.10
CA LEU A 287 13.16 -29.62 9.39
C LEU A 287 11.92 -29.78 10.28
N ALA A 288 11.59 -31.00 10.65
CA ALA A 288 10.40 -31.34 11.42
C ALA A 288 10.68 -31.81 12.84
N THR A 289 11.94 -32.10 13.18
CA THR A 289 12.33 -32.62 14.49
C THR A 289 13.22 -31.65 15.27
N GLN A 290 12.99 -31.57 16.57
CA GLN A 290 13.79 -30.74 17.48
C GLN A 290 15.20 -31.32 17.74
N GLU A 291 15.34 -32.64 17.62
CA GLU A 291 16.64 -33.30 17.74
C GLU A 291 17.39 -33.13 16.40
N SER A 292 18.04 -32.01 16.25
CA SER A 292 18.70 -31.60 15.01
C SER A 292 19.95 -30.80 15.34
N PHE A 293 20.90 -30.86 14.43
CA PHE A 293 22.09 -30.00 14.38
C PHE A 293 21.82 -28.89 13.37
N VAL A 294 22.03 -27.65 13.79
CA VAL A 294 21.88 -26.47 12.93
C VAL A 294 23.18 -25.70 12.99
N ASN A 295 23.87 -25.63 11.86
CA ASN A 295 25.19 -25.00 11.76
C ASN A 295 25.26 -24.07 10.53
N ILE A 296 26.21 -23.14 10.53
CA ILE A 296 26.54 -22.28 9.38
C ILE A 296 27.78 -22.82 8.72
N TYR A 297 27.63 -23.39 7.51
CA TYR A 297 28.73 -24.13 6.87
C TYR A 297 29.68 -23.25 6.06
N ASN A 298 29.35 -22.00 5.79
CA ASN A 298 30.19 -21.06 5.06
C ASN A 298 30.69 -19.89 5.91
N ASN A 299 30.72 -20.03 7.23
CA ASN A 299 31.28 -19.04 8.13
C ASN A 299 32.80 -18.98 7.97
N SER A 300 33.35 -17.86 7.51
CA SER A 300 34.82 -17.65 7.39
C SER A 300 35.50 -17.33 8.71
N GLY A 301 34.73 -17.06 9.76
CA GLY A 301 35.23 -16.72 11.10
C GLY A 301 35.75 -15.28 11.22
N THR A 302 36.00 -14.58 10.11
CA THR A 302 36.47 -13.19 10.13
C THR A 302 35.88 -12.44 8.94
N TYR A 303 35.35 -11.23 9.20
CA TYR A 303 34.72 -10.38 8.21
C TYR A 303 35.16 -8.93 8.36
N TYR A 304 35.23 -8.20 7.25
CA TYR A 304 35.49 -6.77 7.25
C TYR A 304 34.22 -5.98 7.62
N SER A 305 34.39 -4.86 8.32
CA SER A 305 33.28 -4.02 8.77
C SER A 305 32.37 -3.49 7.65
N GLU A 306 32.86 -3.38 6.41
CA GLU A 306 32.07 -2.94 5.26
C GLU A 306 31.43 -4.09 4.47
N SER A 307 31.60 -5.33 4.90
CA SER A 307 31.11 -6.49 4.17
C SER A 307 29.67 -6.87 4.56
N VAL A 308 28.98 -7.49 3.60
CA VAL A 308 27.64 -8.08 3.80
C VAL A 308 27.68 -9.56 3.41
N PRO A 309 28.24 -10.43 4.26
CA PRO A 309 28.32 -11.85 3.97
C PRO A 309 26.95 -12.52 4.03
N ARG A 310 26.70 -13.43 3.07
CA ARG A 310 25.57 -14.35 3.09
C ARG A 310 25.96 -15.61 3.86
N LEU A 311 25.35 -15.82 5.02
CA LEU A 311 25.58 -16.96 5.88
C LEU A 311 24.55 -18.06 5.58
N ARG A 312 25.04 -19.25 5.22
CA ARG A 312 24.22 -20.38 4.81
C ARG A 312 24.11 -21.42 5.91
N ILE A 313 22.88 -21.88 6.13
CA ILE A 313 22.54 -22.78 7.22
C ILE A 313 22.48 -24.22 6.71
N SER A 314 23.12 -25.12 7.44
CA SER A 314 22.93 -26.55 7.34
C SER A 314 22.10 -27.02 8.53
N ALA A 315 20.96 -27.64 8.26
CA ALA A 315 20.07 -28.18 9.26
C ALA A 315 19.86 -29.69 9.01
N ILE A 316 20.34 -30.54 9.92
CA ILE A 316 20.35 -31.98 9.75
C ILE A 316 19.68 -32.62 10.99
N PRO A 317 18.66 -33.49 10.82
CA PRO A 317 18.15 -34.30 11.91
C PRO A 317 19.24 -35.13 12.57
N LYS A 318 19.24 -35.23 13.88
CA LYS A 318 20.20 -36.07 14.64
C LYS A 318 20.05 -37.53 14.26
N TYR A 319 18.85 -37.97 13.94
CA TYR A 319 18.51 -39.29 13.51
C TYR A 319 17.82 -39.19 12.14
N PRO A 320 18.60 -39.14 11.02
CA PRO A 320 18.00 -39.05 9.70
C PRO A 320 17.37 -40.41 9.31
N ASP A 321 16.28 -40.35 8.56
CA ASP A 321 15.66 -41.52 8.00
C ASP A 321 16.66 -42.24 7.04
N VAL A 322 16.82 -43.53 7.24
CA VAL A 322 17.69 -44.35 6.37
C VAL A 322 16.93 -44.65 5.11
N VAL A 323 17.34 -44.06 3.99
CA VAL A 323 16.77 -44.35 2.67
C VAL A 323 17.78 -45.16 1.84
N PHE A 324 17.41 -46.38 1.53
CA PHE A 324 18.21 -47.22 0.64
C PHE A 324 17.94 -46.84 -0.83
N GLN A 325 18.77 -45.97 -1.38
CA GLN A 325 18.76 -45.65 -2.81
C GLN A 325 20.14 -45.90 -3.45
N THR A 326 20.13 -46.47 -4.65
CA THR A 326 21.31 -46.93 -5.34
C THR A 326 22.10 -45.86 -6.09
N ALA A 327 21.71 -44.63 -6.11
CA ALA A 327 22.48 -43.54 -6.75
C ALA A 327 22.05 -42.17 -6.29
N SER A 328 23.01 -41.42 -5.92
CA SER A 328 23.18 -39.98 -5.77
C SER A 328 23.34 -39.49 -4.36
N LEU A 329 24.22 -38.53 -4.24
CA LEU A 329 24.48 -37.79 -3.01
C LEU A 329 23.18 -37.33 -2.34
N TYR A 330 22.86 -37.99 -1.26
CA TYR A 330 21.80 -37.56 -0.36
C TYR A 330 22.34 -36.42 0.48
N THR A 331 21.95 -35.20 0.18
CA THR A 331 22.15 -34.10 1.11
C THR A 331 21.02 -34.17 2.14
N ASN A 332 21.31 -34.67 3.32
CA ASN A 332 20.41 -34.69 4.46
C ASN A 332 20.15 -33.27 5.00
N ASN A 333 20.45 -32.25 4.23
CA ASN A 333 20.22 -30.88 4.63
C ASN A 333 18.75 -30.52 4.44
N HIS A 334 18.15 -30.04 5.52
CA HIS A 334 16.76 -29.61 5.56
C HIS A 334 16.68 -28.10 5.60
N TYR A 335 15.58 -27.54 5.10
CA TYR A 335 15.27 -26.14 5.25
C TYR A 335 14.66 -25.87 6.63
N LEU A 336 14.98 -24.73 7.22
CA LEU A 336 14.29 -24.28 8.41
C LEU A 336 12.86 -23.83 8.08
N PRO A 337 11.88 -23.98 9.00
CA PRO A 337 10.53 -23.45 8.81
C PRO A 337 10.54 -21.94 8.54
N TYR A 338 10.08 -21.51 7.37
CA TYR A 338 10.26 -20.15 6.87
C TYR A 338 9.48 -19.08 7.63
N THR A 339 8.35 -19.44 8.23
CA THR A 339 7.51 -18.48 8.97
C THR A 339 8.01 -18.18 10.37
N SER A 340 8.89 -19.03 10.92
CA SER A 340 9.22 -19.03 12.34
C SER A 340 10.71 -19.20 12.65
N SER A 341 11.57 -18.90 11.65
CA SER A 341 13.02 -19.01 11.82
C SER A 341 13.67 -17.63 11.76
N PHE A 342 14.48 -17.35 12.78
CA PHE A 342 15.14 -16.07 12.99
C PHE A 342 16.58 -16.27 13.46
N TYR A 343 17.46 -15.32 13.16
CA TYR A 343 18.80 -15.28 13.73
C TYR A 343 18.92 -14.16 14.75
N ALA A 344 19.89 -14.25 15.63
CA ALA A 344 20.31 -13.22 16.53
C ALA A 344 21.84 -13.20 16.64
N ILE A 345 22.42 -12.07 16.97
CA ILE A 345 23.85 -11.90 17.17
C ILE A 345 24.07 -11.37 18.59
N LYS A 346 24.93 -12.05 19.34
CA LYS A 346 25.40 -11.61 20.65
C LYS A 346 26.84 -11.21 20.58
N ASP A 347 27.22 -10.22 21.37
CA ASP A 347 28.60 -10.00 21.73
C ASP A 347 29.09 -11.14 22.63
N THR A 348 30.19 -11.78 22.26
CA THR A 348 30.68 -12.98 22.97
C THR A 348 31.20 -12.65 24.36
N ASP A 349 31.79 -11.45 24.54
CA ASP A 349 32.41 -11.04 25.81
C ASP A 349 31.36 -10.57 26.83
N THR A 350 30.41 -9.75 26.36
CA THR A 350 29.35 -9.19 27.26
C THR A 350 28.12 -10.08 27.36
N ASN A 351 27.95 -11.01 26.42
CA ASN A 351 26.76 -11.87 26.27
C ASN A 351 25.44 -11.10 26.03
N GLU A 352 25.55 -9.85 25.59
CA GLU A 352 24.41 -9.00 25.27
C GLU A 352 24.00 -9.19 23.81
N TYR A 353 22.68 -9.07 23.53
CA TYR A 353 22.18 -9.11 22.18
C TYR A 353 22.47 -7.78 21.47
N VAL A 354 23.37 -7.80 20.48
CA VAL A 354 23.62 -6.69 19.58
C VAL A 354 22.53 -6.66 18.51
N VAL A 355 22.16 -7.84 18.00
CA VAL A 355 21.03 -8.01 17.07
C VAL A 355 20.06 -9.02 17.72
N PRO A 356 18.96 -8.56 18.30
CA PRO A 356 17.99 -9.47 18.92
C PRO A 356 17.11 -10.18 17.87
N PHE A 357 16.51 -11.30 18.25
CA PHE A 357 15.50 -11.94 17.41
C PHE A 357 14.33 -11.00 17.17
N SER A 358 14.06 -10.67 15.92
CA SER A 358 13.00 -9.73 15.53
C SER A 358 12.31 -10.18 14.24
N ASP A 359 10.99 -10.24 14.28
CA ASP A 359 10.19 -10.30 13.08
C ASP A 359 9.77 -8.85 12.75
N PRO A 360 10.14 -8.26 11.63
CA PRO A 360 10.59 -8.84 10.37
C PRO A 360 12.12 -8.77 10.09
N TYR A 361 12.93 -8.25 11.03
CA TYR A 361 14.30 -7.82 10.72
C TYR A 361 15.35 -8.95 10.66
N THR A 362 15.16 -10.02 11.42
CA THR A 362 16.14 -11.11 11.52
C THR A 362 15.60 -12.45 11.00
N LYS A 363 14.63 -12.40 10.11
CA LYS A 363 14.02 -13.58 9.52
C LYS A 363 14.98 -14.28 8.58
N ILE A 364 15.04 -15.62 8.68
CA ILE A 364 15.88 -16.44 7.83
C ILE A 364 15.15 -16.68 6.50
N SER A 365 15.86 -16.45 5.40
CA SER A 365 15.41 -16.68 4.04
C SER A 365 15.88 -18.04 3.52
N ALA A 366 15.41 -18.45 2.35
CA ALA A 366 15.85 -19.65 1.67
C ALA A 366 15.90 -19.45 0.16
N ASP A 367 16.85 -20.12 -0.47
CA ASP A 367 16.95 -20.22 -1.92
C ASP A 367 16.94 -21.72 -2.34
N ASN A 368 17.30 -22.03 -3.57
CA ASN A 368 17.38 -23.39 -4.08
C ASN A 368 18.54 -24.21 -3.50
N VAL A 369 19.40 -23.62 -2.70
CA VAL A 369 20.59 -24.26 -2.12
C VAL A 369 20.37 -24.59 -0.63
N SER A 370 19.96 -23.59 0.16
CA SER A 370 19.79 -23.76 1.61
C SER A 370 19.01 -22.60 2.22
N SER A 371 18.66 -22.70 3.49
CA SER A 371 18.31 -21.54 4.30
C SER A 371 19.51 -20.62 4.47
N TYR A 372 19.31 -19.30 4.46
CA TYR A 372 20.39 -18.32 4.60
C TYR A 372 19.89 -17.00 5.21
N PHE A 373 20.81 -16.17 5.60
CA PHE A 373 20.58 -14.77 5.96
C PHE A 373 21.82 -13.93 5.64
N ASP A 374 21.60 -12.66 5.37
CA ASP A 374 22.68 -11.71 5.10
C ASP A 374 22.88 -10.85 6.38
N VAL A 375 24.13 -10.61 6.75
CA VAL A 375 24.50 -9.80 7.92
C VAL A 375 25.28 -8.58 7.47
N GLU A 376 24.79 -7.40 7.82
CA GLU A 376 25.47 -6.16 7.55
C GLU A 376 26.50 -5.90 8.67
N MET A 377 27.78 -6.08 8.37
CA MET A 377 28.85 -5.99 9.36
C MET A 377 29.11 -4.56 9.81
N ALA A 378 28.71 -3.55 9.03
CA ALA A 378 28.85 -2.13 9.37
C ALA A 378 28.12 -1.72 10.66
N GLY A 379 27.12 -2.49 11.09
CA GLY A 379 26.42 -2.28 12.35
C GLY A 379 27.08 -2.88 13.59
N LEU A 380 28.21 -3.60 13.41
CA LEU A 380 28.93 -4.30 14.47
C LEU A 380 30.24 -3.61 14.77
N GLU A 381 30.61 -3.52 16.05
CA GLU A 381 31.90 -2.93 16.46
C GLU A 381 33.07 -3.78 15.97
N PRO A 382 34.05 -3.18 15.29
CA PRO A 382 35.27 -3.91 14.89
C PRO A 382 36.09 -4.40 16.09
N GLU A 383 36.95 -5.41 15.80
CA GLU A 383 37.86 -6.04 16.77
C GLU A 383 37.15 -6.82 17.89
N ARG A 384 35.83 -7.13 17.72
CA ARG A 384 35.08 -7.94 18.65
C ARG A 384 34.67 -9.29 18.05
N TYR A 385 34.44 -10.23 18.96
CA TYR A 385 33.87 -11.55 18.65
C TYR A 385 32.37 -11.57 18.90
N TYR A 386 31.65 -12.18 17.98
CA TYR A 386 30.21 -12.29 18.01
C TYR A 386 29.78 -13.74 17.87
N THR A 387 28.72 -14.12 18.59
CA THR A 387 28.09 -15.44 18.53
C THR A 387 26.76 -15.34 17.82
N ILE A 388 26.50 -16.27 16.87
CA ILE A 388 25.25 -16.35 16.14
C ILE A 388 24.35 -17.39 16.78
N LEU A 389 23.11 -17.01 17.02
CA LEU A 389 22.04 -17.88 17.52
C LEU A 389 20.96 -18.02 16.45
N ILE A 390 20.40 -19.23 16.32
CA ILE A 390 19.29 -19.48 15.41
C ILE A 390 18.07 -19.93 16.23
N LYS A 391 16.96 -19.23 16.09
CA LYS A 391 15.67 -19.59 16.69
C LYS A 391 14.73 -20.10 15.62
N SER A 392 14.10 -21.25 15.86
CA SER A 392 13.11 -21.79 14.94
C SER A 392 12.01 -22.55 15.69
N THR A 393 10.80 -22.54 15.16
CA THR A 393 9.70 -23.37 15.66
C THR A 393 9.70 -24.69 14.88
N VAL A 394 10.18 -25.74 15.51
CA VAL A 394 10.33 -27.07 14.90
C VAL A 394 9.47 -28.06 15.66
N GLY A 395 8.65 -28.84 14.97
CA GLY A 395 7.76 -29.81 15.61
C GLY A 395 6.76 -29.18 16.59
N GLY A 396 6.33 -27.94 16.33
CA GLY A 396 5.38 -27.20 17.18
C GLY A 396 5.99 -26.53 18.42
N THR A 397 7.31 -26.63 18.63
CA THR A 397 7.99 -26.03 19.78
C THR A 397 9.10 -25.09 19.31
N VAL A 398 9.21 -23.94 19.99
CA VAL A 398 10.29 -22.98 19.76
C VAL A 398 11.60 -23.53 20.34
N LYS A 399 12.63 -23.61 19.50
CA LYS A 399 13.98 -23.97 19.93
C LYS A 399 14.97 -22.87 19.50
N VAL A 400 15.92 -22.58 20.37
CA VAL A 400 17.11 -21.79 20.06
C VAL A 400 18.28 -22.75 19.95
N PHE A 401 18.93 -22.71 18.81
CA PHE A 401 20.16 -23.44 18.53
C PHE A 401 21.33 -22.51 18.84
N ASP A 402 22.15 -22.92 19.80
CA ASP A 402 23.38 -22.26 20.21
C ASP A 402 24.53 -23.27 20.06
N GLU A 403 25.16 -23.27 18.90
CA GLU A 403 26.18 -24.23 18.52
C GLU A 403 27.57 -23.56 18.51
N ASP A 404 27.77 -22.53 19.34
CA ASP A 404 28.99 -21.76 19.45
C ASP A 404 29.56 -21.24 18.12
N ILE A 405 28.67 -20.83 17.21
CA ILE A 405 29.03 -20.29 15.92
C ILE A 405 29.53 -18.85 16.11
N MET A 406 30.83 -18.67 16.05
CA MET A 406 31.46 -17.37 16.28
C MET A 406 32.09 -16.79 15.03
N PHE A 407 32.18 -15.44 14.99
CA PHE A 407 32.96 -14.71 13.98
C PHE A 407 33.53 -13.44 14.61
N LYS A 408 34.57 -12.89 13.98
CA LYS A 408 35.19 -11.62 14.35
C LYS A 408 34.95 -10.58 13.25
N VAL A 409 34.66 -9.35 13.63
CA VAL A 409 34.66 -8.20 12.73
C VAL A 409 36.00 -7.50 12.84
N ILE A 410 36.60 -7.15 11.71
CA ILE A 410 37.86 -6.41 11.63
C ILE A 410 37.70 -5.13 10.79
N ASN A 411 38.52 -4.14 11.05
CA ASN A 411 38.56 -2.94 10.23
C ASN A 411 39.04 -3.30 8.81
N GLY A 412 38.37 -2.75 7.79
CA GLY A 412 38.75 -2.88 6.39
C GLY A 412 39.72 -1.82 5.94
#